data_09f7ca86bec83637a714e607b106350f
#
_entry.id   09f7ca86bec83637a714e607b106350f
#
_cell.length_a   1.000
_cell.length_b   1.000
_cell.length_c   1.000
_cell.angle_alpha   90.00
_cell.angle_beta   90.00
_cell.angle_gamma   90.00
#
_symmetry.space_group_name_H-M   'P 1'
#
loop_
_entity.id
_entity.type
_entity.pdbx_description
1 polymer ?
#
loop_
_entity_poly.entity_id
_entity_poly.type
_entity_poly.pdbx_seq_one_letter_code
_entity_poly.pdbx_strand_id
1 'polypeptide(L)'
;MDDTLLTQPPFEYQGLMAEAWDVLRGDTSNWDDRFFYPKLIESYGQPVLDVGCGTGRLLLDYLAQGLDVDGVDNSPDMLAICRRKAEASGLAPRLYEQYMETLALPRRYRTILIPSSTLQLVIDPPLVVRGLQRLYDQLEPGGVVVASVMDLRQAGEPLEGERERTAMRAADGATFRHVGRSRYDPASQLEHTTDLYQMIVNGQVVAEEQHQRSPATRAYTQAQIRAVFAQAGFSPIDLYSRFTLEPVKPDDTMFVVVGHKAARP
;
A
#
# COMPACT_ATOMS: atom_id res chain seq x y z
N MET A 1 -9.64 10.42 27.02
CA MET A 1 -9.41 9.08 26.43
C MET A 1 -7.92 8.91 26.34
N ASP A 2 -7.45 7.90 26.99
CA ASP A 2 -6.03 7.69 27.27
C ASP A 2 -5.23 7.39 25.98
N ASP A 3 -4.37 8.31 25.59
CA ASP A 3 -3.52 8.25 24.38
C ASP A 3 -2.27 7.36 24.62
N THR A 4 -2.20 6.67 25.74
CA THR A 4 -0.99 6.02 26.27
C THR A 4 -0.84 4.53 25.85
N LEU A 5 -1.71 3.98 25.00
CA LEU A 5 -1.67 2.55 24.63
C LEU A 5 -1.34 2.25 23.15
N LEU A 6 -0.97 3.25 22.36
CA LEU A 6 -0.43 3.02 21.03
C LEU A 6 1.10 2.97 21.11
N THR A 7 1.66 1.88 21.61
CA THR A 7 2.99 1.49 21.14
C THR A 7 2.80 1.19 19.65
N GLN A 8 3.09 2.20 18.83
CA GLN A 8 3.08 2.04 17.38
C GLN A 8 3.98 0.83 17.06
N PRO A 9 3.48 -0.17 16.32
CA PRO A 9 4.35 -1.22 15.85
C PRO A 9 5.48 -0.56 15.06
N PRO A 10 6.70 -1.10 15.11
CA PRO A 10 7.77 -0.59 14.26
C PRO A 10 7.28 -0.65 12.80
N PHE A 11 7.60 0.40 12.01
CA PHE A 11 7.27 0.41 10.58
C PHE A 11 7.83 -0.85 9.92
N GLU A 12 7.08 -1.38 8.96
CA GLU A 12 7.30 -2.73 8.45
C GLU A 12 8.48 -2.82 7.48
N TYR A 13 8.57 -1.86 6.55
CA TYR A 13 9.55 -1.87 5.47
C TYR A 13 10.81 -1.09 5.87
N GLN A 14 11.86 -1.79 6.35
CA GLN A 14 13.10 -1.20 6.82
C GLN A 14 14.31 -2.00 6.34
N GLY A 15 15.51 -1.41 6.43
CA GLY A 15 16.80 -2.07 6.17
C GLY A 15 16.86 -2.74 4.81
N LEU A 16 17.34 -4.00 4.78
CA LEU A 16 17.44 -4.77 3.52
C LEU A 16 16.10 -5.04 2.85
N MET A 17 15.02 -5.13 3.60
CA MET A 17 13.69 -5.28 3.03
C MET A 17 13.32 -4.06 2.18
N ALA A 18 13.57 -2.85 2.66
CA ALA A 18 13.33 -1.63 1.91
C ALA A 18 14.27 -1.51 0.70
N GLU A 19 15.56 -1.82 0.86
CA GLU A 19 16.53 -1.80 -0.25
C GLU A 19 16.21 -2.80 -1.35
N ALA A 20 15.77 -4.00 -0.99
CA ALA A 20 15.43 -5.07 -1.90
C ALA A 20 14.11 -4.81 -2.67
N TRP A 21 13.26 -3.92 -2.17
CA TRP A 21 11.87 -3.77 -2.60
C TRP A 21 11.70 -3.59 -4.10
N ASP A 22 12.35 -2.58 -4.67
CA ASP A 22 12.25 -2.30 -6.11
C ASP A 22 13.00 -3.37 -6.95
N VAL A 23 14.14 -3.85 -6.47
CA VAL A 23 14.96 -4.86 -7.17
C VAL A 23 14.19 -6.16 -7.34
N LEU A 24 13.56 -6.65 -6.26
CA LEU A 24 12.80 -7.91 -6.28
C LEU A 24 11.45 -7.79 -6.99
N ARG A 25 10.88 -6.60 -7.10
CA ARG A 25 9.68 -6.32 -7.90
C ARG A 25 9.96 -6.32 -9.40
N GLY A 26 11.16 -5.90 -9.80
CA GLY A 26 11.57 -5.79 -11.20
C GLY A 26 10.82 -4.67 -11.94
N ASP A 27 10.60 -4.87 -13.23
CA ASP A 27 9.91 -3.89 -14.07
C ASP A 27 8.39 -3.90 -13.77
N THR A 28 7.89 -2.76 -13.31
CA THR A 28 6.47 -2.53 -13.00
C THR A 28 5.79 -1.58 -13.99
N SER A 29 6.47 -1.25 -15.10
CA SER A 29 5.99 -0.26 -16.08
C SER A 29 4.67 -0.66 -16.76
N ASN A 30 4.41 -1.96 -16.83
CA ASN A 30 3.21 -2.53 -17.48
C ASN A 30 2.16 -3.04 -16.47
N TRP A 31 2.26 -2.70 -15.19
CA TRP A 31 1.24 -3.10 -14.23
C TRP A 31 -0.05 -2.33 -14.45
N ASP A 32 -1.18 -3.05 -14.41
CA ASP A 32 -2.51 -2.50 -14.71
C ASP A 32 -2.90 -1.32 -13.82
N ASP A 33 -2.50 -1.34 -12.55
CA ASP A 33 -2.80 -0.30 -11.57
C ASP A 33 -2.22 1.07 -11.98
N ARG A 34 -1.06 1.07 -12.65
CA ARG A 34 -0.41 2.28 -13.17
C ARG A 34 -1.29 3.04 -14.16
N PHE A 35 -2.09 2.32 -14.93
CA PHE A 35 -2.98 2.88 -15.96
C PHE A 35 -4.42 3.08 -15.46
N PHE A 36 -4.78 2.42 -14.38
CA PHE A 36 -6.11 2.49 -13.81
C PHE A 36 -6.33 3.74 -12.97
N TYR A 37 -5.43 4.03 -12.01
CA TYR A 37 -5.60 5.17 -11.12
C TYR A 37 -5.66 6.53 -11.84
N PRO A 38 -4.90 6.80 -12.92
CA PRO A 38 -5.05 8.06 -13.68
C PRO A 38 -6.46 8.31 -14.20
N LYS A 39 -7.20 7.25 -14.62
CA LYS A 39 -8.60 7.37 -15.06
C LYS A 39 -9.52 7.83 -13.93
N LEU A 40 -9.27 7.36 -12.71
CA LEU A 40 -10.01 7.79 -11.53
C LEU A 40 -9.61 9.21 -11.13
N ILE A 41 -8.33 9.55 -11.21
CA ILE A 41 -7.84 10.92 -10.96
C ILE A 41 -8.46 11.90 -11.96
N GLU A 42 -8.57 11.53 -13.23
CA GLU A 42 -9.25 12.34 -14.25
C GLU A 42 -10.74 12.55 -13.91
N SER A 43 -11.40 11.51 -13.41
CA SER A 43 -12.84 11.54 -13.09
C SER A 43 -13.14 12.33 -11.80
N TYR A 44 -12.32 12.19 -10.77
CA TYR A 44 -12.57 12.78 -9.45
C TYR A 44 -11.76 14.04 -9.16
N GLY A 45 -10.63 14.20 -9.84
CA GLY A 45 -9.81 15.42 -9.78
C GLY A 45 -8.60 15.33 -8.85
N GLN A 46 -7.85 16.43 -8.86
CA GLN A 46 -6.67 16.67 -8.06
C GLN A 46 -6.97 17.74 -7.01
N PRO A 47 -6.18 17.86 -5.93
CA PRO A 47 -4.91 17.17 -5.67
C PRO A 47 -5.09 15.71 -5.22
N VAL A 48 -4.02 14.92 -5.40
CA VAL A 48 -3.98 13.48 -5.10
C VAL A 48 -3.09 13.21 -3.88
N LEU A 49 -3.44 12.21 -3.07
CA LEU A 49 -2.56 11.64 -2.03
C LEU A 49 -2.33 10.17 -2.33
N ASP A 50 -1.07 9.73 -2.37
CA ASP A 50 -0.64 8.33 -2.44
C ASP A 50 -0.27 7.85 -1.04
N VAL A 51 -1.12 6.98 -0.45
CA VAL A 51 -0.96 6.44 0.91
C VAL A 51 -0.24 5.10 0.86
N GLY A 52 0.87 4.99 1.61
CA GLY A 52 1.82 3.89 1.47
C GLY A 52 2.61 4.02 0.17
N CYS A 53 3.06 5.24 -0.13
CA CYS A 53 3.74 5.55 -1.39
C CYS A 53 5.08 4.81 -1.55
N GLY A 54 5.65 4.29 -0.45
CA GLY A 54 6.87 3.49 -0.43
C GLY A 54 8.03 4.20 -1.12
N THR A 55 8.67 3.49 -2.05
CA THR A 55 9.78 4.00 -2.87
C THR A 55 9.34 4.92 -4.02
N GLY A 56 8.05 5.28 -4.07
CA GLY A 56 7.51 6.23 -5.04
C GLY A 56 7.14 5.65 -6.40
N ARG A 57 6.82 4.36 -6.50
CA ARG A 57 6.51 3.71 -7.79
C ARG A 57 5.41 4.43 -8.59
N LEU A 58 4.28 4.71 -7.97
CA LEU A 58 3.17 5.44 -8.61
C LEU A 58 3.35 6.95 -8.47
N LEU A 59 3.72 7.40 -7.28
CA LEU A 59 3.92 8.82 -6.96
C LEU A 59 4.83 9.54 -7.96
N LEU A 60 6.04 9.00 -8.19
CA LEU A 60 7.02 9.63 -9.08
C LEU A 60 6.60 9.57 -10.55
N ASP A 61 5.96 8.47 -10.95
CA ASP A 61 5.41 8.32 -12.29
C ASP A 61 4.33 9.38 -12.57
N TYR A 62 3.43 9.60 -11.62
CA TYR A 62 2.34 10.59 -11.74
C TYR A 62 2.87 12.02 -11.67
N LEU A 63 3.84 12.31 -10.82
CA LEU A 63 4.53 13.61 -10.81
C LEU A 63 5.21 13.91 -12.15
N ALA A 64 5.87 12.91 -12.74
CA ALA A 64 6.51 13.08 -14.08
C ALA A 64 5.49 13.35 -15.18
N GLN A 65 4.25 12.91 -15.02
CA GLN A 65 3.12 13.20 -15.91
C GLN A 65 2.46 14.57 -15.62
N GLY A 66 2.94 15.33 -14.64
CA GLY A 66 2.43 16.65 -14.26
C GLY A 66 1.21 16.61 -13.34
N LEU A 67 0.89 15.46 -12.71
CA LEU A 67 -0.18 15.39 -11.72
C LEU A 67 0.27 16.02 -10.39
N ASP A 68 -0.64 16.72 -9.72
CA ASP A 68 -0.44 17.29 -8.40
C ASP A 68 -0.68 16.22 -7.32
N VAL A 69 0.37 15.48 -6.97
CA VAL A 69 0.31 14.33 -6.06
C VAL A 69 1.32 14.47 -4.92
N ASP A 70 0.86 14.20 -3.70
CA ASP A 70 1.66 14.10 -2.49
C ASP A 70 1.76 12.64 -2.07
N GLY A 71 2.82 12.26 -1.33
CA GLY A 71 3.01 10.90 -0.81
C GLY A 71 3.06 10.87 0.71
N VAL A 72 2.51 9.80 1.30
CA VAL A 72 2.68 9.49 2.72
C VAL A 72 3.06 8.02 2.89
N ASP A 73 4.02 7.77 3.77
CA ASP A 73 4.43 6.43 4.19
C ASP A 73 4.88 6.48 5.65
N ASN A 74 4.79 5.38 6.37
CA ASN A 74 5.27 5.30 7.75
C ASN A 74 6.73 4.83 7.86
N SER A 75 7.34 4.39 6.75
CA SER A 75 8.73 3.92 6.69
C SER A 75 9.68 5.06 6.26
N PRO A 76 10.56 5.54 7.15
CA PRO A 76 11.59 6.50 6.79
C PRO A 76 12.55 5.95 5.72
N ASP A 77 12.84 4.63 5.73
CA ASP A 77 13.74 4.00 4.76
C ASP A 77 13.14 4.01 3.35
N MET A 78 11.85 3.68 3.23
CA MET A 78 11.12 3.78 1.97
C MET A 78 11.09 5.22 1.44
N LEU A 79 10.78 6.18 2.30
CA LEU A 79 10.77 7.59 1.93
C LEU A 79 12.17 8.12 1.56
N ALA A 80 13.23 7.61 2.19
CA ALA A 80 14.60 7.95 1.82
C ALA A 80 14.94 7.46 0.41
N ILE A 81 14.51 6.24 0.05
CA ILE A 81 14.67 5.71 -1.31
C ILE A 81 13.86 6.54 -2.31
N CYS A 82 12.62 6.88 -1.97
CA CYS A 82 11.75 7.72 -2.80
C CYS A 82 12.40 9.09 -3.09
N ARG A 83 12.96 9.76 -2.07
CA ARG A 83 13.66 11.06 -2.23
C ARG A 83 14.85 10.94 -3.17
N ARG A 84 15.72 9.91 -3.01
CA ARG A 84 16.87 9.69 -3.91
C ARG A 84 16.43 9.47 -5.37
N LYS A 85 15.35 8.68 -5.59
CA LYS A 85 14.83 8.45 -6.94
C LYS A 85 14.24 9.73 -7.54
N ALA A 86 13.53 10.52 -6.74
CA ALA A 86 12.98 11.80 -7.16
C ALA A 86 14.08 12.78 -7.58
N GLU A 87 15.13 12.93 -6.75
CA GLU A 87 16.28 13.77 -7.05
C GLU A 87 16.97 13.36 -8.34
N ALA A 88 17.23 12.05 -8.53
CA ALA A 88 17.82 11.51 -9.76
C ALA A 88 16.97 11.78 -11.02
N SER A 89 15.66 11.98 -10.86
CA SER A 89 14.72 12.27 -11.95
C SER A 89 14.33 13.75 -12.06
N GLY A 90 14.94 14.64 -11.25
CA GLY A 90 14.63 16.07 -11.21
C GLY A 90 13.21 16.38 -10.69
N LEU A 91 12.62 15.48 -9.89
CA LEU A 91 11.31 15.62 -9.29
C LEU A 91 11.42 16.09 -7.82
N ALA A 92 10.39 16.80 -7.33
CA ALA A 92 10.34 17.34 -5.97
C ALA A 92 9.02 16.97 -5.28
N PRO A 93 8.80 15.70 -4.88
CA PRO A 93 7.57 15.28 -4.22
C PRO A 93 7.44 15.88 -2.82
N ARG A 94 6.21 16.23 -2.42
CA ARG A 94 5.89 16.46 -1.01
C ARG A 94 5.66 15.11 -0.34
N LEU A 95 6.50 14.76 0.62
CA LEU A 95 6.50 13.47 1.32
C LEU A 95 6.29 13.68 2.81
N TYR A 96 5.37 12.91 3.37
CA TYR A 96 5.04 12.92 4.79
C TYR A 96 5.33 11.57 5.42
N GLU A 97 5.97 11.57 6.58
CA GLU A 97 6.21 10.37 7.39
C GLU A 97 5.14 10.30 8.48
N GLN A 98 4.07 9.55 8.22
CA GLN A 98 2.94 9.40 9.14
C GLN A 98 2.26 8.04 8.97
N TYR A 99 1.66 7.55 10.06
CA TYR A 99 0.76 6.40 10.04
C TYR A 99 -0.64 6.83 9.58
N MET A 100 -1.33 5.97 8.84
CA MET A 100 -2.66 6.25 8.30
C MET A 100 -3.68 6.56 9.41
N GLU A 101 -3.63 5.85 10.54
CA GLU A 101 -4.55 5.98 11.67
C GLU A 101 -4.33 7.25 12.52
N THR A 102 -3.22 7.93 12.34
CA THR A 102 -2.91 9.20 13.02
C THR A 102 -2.74 10.37 12.04
N LEU A 103 -3.06 10.14 10.78
CA LEU A 103 -2.82 11.07 9.69
C LEU A 103 -3.43 12.46 9.96
N ALA A 104 -2.59 13.50 9.78
CA ALA A 104 -2.99 14.90 9.80
C ALA A 104 -2.09 15.69 8.86
N LEU A 105 -2.58 16.00 7.67
CA LEU A 105 -1.84 16.72 6.64
C LEU A 105 -2.32 18.16 6.51
N PRO A 106 -1.45 19.09 6.09
CA PRO A 106 -1.78 20.51 5.98
C PRO A 106 -2.72 20.82 4.80
N ARG A 107 -3.01 19.84 3.95
CA ARG A 107 -3.73 19.97 2.70
C ARG A 107 -4.87 18.96 2.62
N ARG A 108 -5.93 19.29 1.86
CA ARG A 108 -7.01 18.36 1.50
C ARG A 108 -6.87 17.89 0.07
N TYR A 109 -7.49 16.75 -0.24
CA TYR A 109 -7.33 16.03 -1.51
C TYR A 109 -8.68 15.73 -2.15
N ARG A 110 -8.69 15.70 -3.49
CA ARG A 110 -9.85 15.24 -4.26
C ARG A 110 -9.86 13.72 -4.41
N THR A 111 -8.67 13.15 -4.58
CA THR A 111 -8.48 11.70 -4.74
C THR A 111 -7.40 11.23 -3.77
N ILE A 112 -7.71 10.24 -2.96
CA ILE A 112 -6.75 9.56 -2.10
C ILE A 112 -6.63 8.11 -2.56
N LEU A 113 -5.42 7.69 -2.90
CA LEU A 113 -5.11 6.34 -3.34
C LEU A 113 -4.48 5.55 -2.18
N ILE A 114 -4.89 4.28 -2.03
CA ILE A 114 -4.27 3.29 -1.13
C ILE A 114 -3.93 2.06 -1.99
N PRO A 115 -2.85 2.11 -2.77
CA PRO A 115 -2.50 1.05 -3.72
C PRO A 115 -1.84 -0.15 -3.03
N SER A 116 -1.60 -1.21 -3.83
CA SER A 116 -0.78 -2.37 -3.45
C SER A 116 -1.20 -3.05 -2.14
N SER A 117 -2.50 -3.06 -1.85
CA SER A 117 -3.06 -3.66 -0.63
C SER A 117 -2.56 -3.04 0.68
N THR A 118 -2.07 -1.81 0.64
CA THR A 118 -1.53 -1.08 1.81
C THR A 118 -2.53 -1.03 2.97
N LEU A 119 -3.83 -0.91 2.70
CA LEU A 119 -4.87 -0.94 3.74
C LEU A 119 -4.84 -2.22 4.58
N GLN A 120 -4.46 -3.35 3.98
CA GLN A 120 -4.43 -4.66 4.61
C GLN A 120 -3.26 -4.86 5.59
N LEU A 121 -2.26 -3.96 5.56
CA LEU A 121 -1.14 -3.94 6.52
C LEU A 121 -1.59 -3.39 7.88
N VAL A 122 -2.68 -2.66 7.95
CA VAL A 122 -3.33 -2.29 9.22
C VAL A 122 -4.20 -3.46 9.67
N ILE A 123 -3.64 -4.32 10.52
CA ILE A 123 -4.24 -5.61 10.89
C ILE A 123 -5.39 -5.51 11.89
N ASP A 124 -5.46 -4.44 12.69
CA ASP A 124 -6.50 -4.21 13.69
C ASP A 124 -7.71 -3.49 13.07
N PRO A 125 -8.91 -4.11 13.00
CA PRO A 125 -10.08 -3.51 12.39
C PRO A 125 -10.49 -2.14 12.94
N PRO A 126 -10.47 -1.86 14.26
CA PRO A 126 -10.66 -0.51 14.79
C PRO A 126 -9.68 0.53 14.23
N LEU A 127 -8.40 0.17 14.06
CA LEU A 127 -7.40 1.07 13.50
C LEU A 127 -7.62 1.32 12.02
N VAL A 128 -8.07 0.32 11.26
CA VAL A 128 -8.46 0.49 9.84
C VAL A 128 -9.58 1.51 9.70
N VAL A 129 -10.65 1.37 10.51
CA VAL A 129 -11.77 2.34 10.51
C VAL A 129 -11.28 3.73 10.88
N ARG A 130 -10.44 3.84 11.92
CA ARG A 130 -9.84 5.12 12.33
C ARG A 130 -8.99 5.73 11.21
N GLY A 131 -8.14 4.94 10.54
CA GLY A 131 -7.34 5.39 9.41
C GLY A 131 -8.21 5.92 8.27
N LEU A 132 -9.24 5.17 7.89
CA LEU A 132 -10.18 5.60 6.86
C LEU A 132 -10.95 6.87 7.26
N GLN A 133 -11.29 7.06 8.54
CA GLN A 133 -11.89 8.30 9.05
C GLN A 133 -10.91 9.48 8.92
N ARG A 134 -9.61 9.29 9.23
CA ARG A 134 -8.59 10.31 9.01
C ARG A 134 -8.47 10.68 7.53
N LEU A 135 -8.50 9.70 6.64
CA LEU A 135 -8.48 9.95 5.20
C LEU A 135 -9.77 10.66 4.75
N TYR A 136 -10.94 10.28 5.29
CA TYR A 136 -12.19 10.99 5.03
C TYR A 136 -12.11 12.46 5.43
N ASP A 137 -11.49 12.78 6.58
CA ASP A 137 -11.30 14.15 7.03
C ASP A 137 -10.34 14.94 6.10
N GLN A 138 -9.36 14.26 5.50
CA GLN A 138 -8.44 14.86 4.53
C GLN A 138 -9.04 15.05 3.13
N LEU A 139 -10.20 14.49 2.83
CA LEU A 139 -10.88 14.72 1.56
C LEU A 139 -11.55 16.09 1.49
N GLU A 140 -11.52 16.68 0.32
CA GLU A 140 -12.46 17.72 -0.07
C GLU A 140 -13.89 17.17 -0.19
N PRO A 141 -14.95 18.00 -0.07
CA PRO A 141 -16.31 17.58 -0.37
C PRO A 141 -16.43 17.02 -1.79
N GLY A 142 -17.05 15.86 -1.94
CA GLY A 142 -17.16 15.15 -3.21
C GLY A 142 -15.89 14.44 -3.68
N GLY A 143 -14.86 14.37 -2.82
CA GLY A 143 -13.66 13.58 -3.07
C GLY A 143 -13.83 12.09 -2.76
N VAL A 144 -12.83 11.29 -3.12
CA VAL A 144 -12.88 9.83 -3.00
C VAL A 144 -11.62 9.23 -2.35
N VAL A 145 -11.79 8.13 -1.64
CA VAL A 145 -10.71 7.19 -1.29
C VAL A 145 -10.81 5.96 -2.18
N VAL A 146 -9.71 5.58 -2.79
CA VAL A 146 -9.59 4.42 -3.69
C VAL A 146 -8.58 3.46 -3.10
N ALA A 147 -8.98 2.24 -2.75
CA ALA A 147 -8.08 1.22 -2.22
C ALA A 147 -8.12 -0.06 -3.05
N SER A 148 -6.97 -0.62 -3.38
CA SER A 148 -6.89 -1.98 -3.90
C SER A 148 -6.83 -2.98 -2.74
N VAL A 149 -7.61 -4.04 -2.85
CA VAL A 149 -7.74 -5.11 -1.84
C VAL A 149 -7.58 -6.45 -2.53
N MET A 150 -6.79 -7.32 -1.91
CA MET A 150 -6.64 -8.71 -2.35
C MET A 150 -7.25 -9.65 -1.32
N ASP A 151 -8.02 -10.63 -1.79
CA ASP A 151 -8.29 -11.82 -1.00
C ASP A 151 -7.03 -12.67 -1.00
N LEU A 152 -6.43 -12.82 0.16
CA LEU A 152 -5.11 -13.45 0.31
C LEU A 152 -5.17 -14.97 0.07
N ARG A 153 -6.35 -15.58 0.11
CA ARG A 153 -6.52 -17.03 -0.02
C ARG A 153 -7.82 -17.40 -0.68
N GLN A 154 -7.71 -18.22 -1.70
CA GLN A 154 -8.87 -18.88 -2.31
C GLN A 154 -9.21 -20.18 -1.60
N ALA A 155 -10.46 -20.60 -1.72
CA ALA A 155 -10.88 -21.89 -1.19
C ALA A 155 -10.07 -23.04 -1.82
N GLY A 156 -9.45 -23.88 -0.97
CA GLY A 156 -8.61 -24.99 -1.40
C GLY A 156 -7.13 -24.69 -1.58
N GLU A 157 -6.69 -23.43 -1.44
CA GLU A 157 -5.26 -23.13 -1.42
C GLU A 157 -4.60 -23.58 -0.10
N PRO A 158 -3.30 -23.98 -0.15
CA PRO A 158 -2.56 -24.32 1.05
C PRO A 158 -2.50 -23.15 2.04
N LEU A 159 -2.70 -23.42 3.32
CA LEU A 159 -2.61 -22.40 4.38
C LEU A 159 -1.17 -21.95 4.65
N GLU A 160 -0.19 -22.72 4.22
CA GLU A 160 1.23 -22.43 4.35
C GLU A 160 1.86 -22.31 2.97
N GLY A 161 2.83 -21.42 2.84
CA GLY A 161 3.54 -21.22 1.59
C GLY A 161 5.00 -20.82 1.82
N GLU A 162 5.84 -21.19 0.89
CA GLU A 162 7.22 -20.71 0.81
C GLU A 162 7.44 -20.10 -0.58
N ARG A 163 8.15 -18.98 -0.61
CA ARG A 163 8.47 -18.27 -1.84
C ARG A 163 9.93 -17.84 -1.79
N GLU A 164 10.65 -18.10 -2.85
CA GLU A 164 12.00 -17.56 -3.06
C GLU A 164 12.00 -16.64 -4.28
N ARG A 165 12.70 -15.52 -4.17
CA ARG A 165 12.95 -14.58 -5.25
C ARG A 165 14.40 -14.14 -5.20
N THR A 166 15.01 -14.00 -6.37
CA THR A 166 16.36 -13.47 -6.52
C THR A 166 16.37 -12.51 -7.69
N ALA A 167 16.99 -11.34 -7.50
CA ALA A 167 17.15 -10.34 -8.55
C ALA A 167 18.44 -9.55 -8.35
N MET A 168 19.04 -9.12 -9.45
CA MET A 168 20.27 -8.32 -9.44
C MET A 168 19.93 -6.83 -9.59
N ARG A 169 20.55 -6.00 -8.75
CA ARG A 169 20.48 -4.54 -8.86
C ARG A 169 21.41 -4.08 -9.97
N ALA A 170 20.84 -3.45 -11.01
CA ALA A 170 21.60 -3.07 -12.20
C ALA A 170 22.68 -2.01 -11.92
N ALA A 171 22.53 -1.19 -10.89
CA ALA A 171 23.43 -0.08 -10.59
C ALA A 171 24.83 -0.52 -10.14
N ASP A 172 24.94 -1.65 -9.45
CA ASP A 172 26.19 -2.12 -8.82
C ASP A 172 26.43 -3.63 -8.92
N GLY A 173 25.50 -4.37 -9.54
CA GLY A 173 25.58 -5.82 -9.68
C GLY A 173 25.32 -6.62 -8.40
N ALA A 174 24.93 -5.97 -7.30
CA ALA A 174 24.54 -6.67 -6.08
C ALA A 174 23.26 -7.49 -6.33
N THR A 175 23.27 -8.75 -5.89
CA THR A 175 22.11 -9.64 -5.98
C THR A 175 21.36 -9.65 -4.67
N PHE A 176 20.05 -9.44 -4.74
CA PHE A 176 19.15 -9.58 -3.59
C PHE A 176 18.42 -10.92 -3.67
N ARG A 177 18.41 -11.63 -2.56
CA ARG A 177 17.66 -12.87 -2.38
C ARG A 177 16.67 -12.68 -1.24
N HIS A 178 15.43 -13.08 -1.48
CA HIS A 178 14.36 -13.10 -0.49
C HIS A 178 13.78 -14.51 -0.39
N VAL A 179 13.71 -15.05 0.82
CA VAL A 179 12.99 -16.28 1.14
C VAL A 179 11.91 -15.95 2.14
N GLY A 180 10.66 -16.02 1.70
CA GLY A 180 9.47 -15.75 2.50
C GLY A 180 8.71 -17.01 2.83
N ARG A 181 8.33 -17.19 4.09
CA ARG A 181 7.41 -18.23 4.54
C ARG A 181 6.17 -17.56 5.10
N SER A 182 5.01 -18.06 4.69
CA SER A 182 3.74 -17.53 5.15
C SER A 182 2.84 -18.62 5.70
N ARG A 183 2.00 -18.25 6.69
CA ARG A 183 0.93 -19.06 7.23
C ARG A 183 -0.32 -18.20 7.39
N TYR A 184 -1.38 -18.61 6.74
CA TYR A 184 -2.68 -17.95 6.84
C TYR A 184 -3.58 -18.65 7.85
N ASP A 185 -4.23 -17.88 8.72
CA ASP A 185 -5.25 -18.36 9.65
C ASP A 185 -6.64 -17.93 9.15
N PRO A 186 -7.48 -18.86 8.64
CA PRO A 186 -8.81 -18.54 8.14
C PRO A 186 -9.78 -18.04 9.20
N ALA A 187 -9.57 -18.42 10.48
CA ALA A 187 -10.48 -18.04 11.56
C ALA A 187 -10.33 -16.55 11.91
N SER A 188 -9.11 -16.05 11.95
CA SER A 188 -8.80 -14.64 12.19
C SER A 188 -8.66 -13.81 10.93
N GLN A 189 -8.58 -14.44 9.76
CA GLN A 189 -8.27 -13.84 8.46
C GLN A 189 -6.92 -13.09 8.44
N LEU A 190 -5.94 -13.62 9.15
CA LEU A 190 -4.60 -13.04 9.26
C LEU A 190 -3.54 -13.92 8.61
N GLU A 191 -2.62 -13.29 7.90
CA GLU A 191 -1.40 -13.91 7.41
C GLU A 191 -0.24 -13.58 8.33
N HIS A 192 0.60 -14.57 8.61
CA HIS A 192 1.83 -14.46 9.38
C HIS A 192 2.99 -14.78 8.46
N THR A 193 4.05 -13.96 8.47
CA THR A 193 5.21 -14.18 7.62
C THR A 193 6.52 -14.20 8.41
N THR A 194 7.49 -14.92 7.86
CA THR A 194 8.90 -14.83 8.23
C THR A 194 9.69 -14.69 6.95
N ASP A 195 10.46 -13.63 6.86
CA ASP A 195 11.13 -13.23 5.64
C ASP A 195 12.63 -13.11 5.90
N LEU A 196 13.46 -13.76 5.07
CA LEU A 196 14.91 -13.64 5.05
C LEU A 196 15.31 -12.83 3.83
N TYR A 197 16.03 -11.74 4.04
CA TYR A 197 16.63 -10.91 2.99
C TYR A 197 18.16 -11.06 3.03
N GLN A 198 18.77 -11.26 1.89
CA GLN A 198 20.22 -11.34 1.73
C GLN A 198 20.68 -10.43 0.60
N MET A 199 21.78 -9.70 0.81
CA MET A 199 22.52 -9.02 -0.24
C MET A 199 23.80 -9.80 -0.52
N ILE A 200 24.01 -10.14 -1.80
CA ILE A 200 25.09 -10.99 -2.27
C ILE A 200 25.94 -10.18 -3.26
N VAL A 201 27.24 -10.09 -3.00
CA VAL A 201 28.21 -9.42 -3.86
C VAL A 201 29.35 -10.40 -4.17
N ASN A 202 29.71 -10.57 -5.44
CA ASN A 202 30.72 -11.52 -5.88
C ASN A 202 30.51 -12.95 -5.35
N GLY A 203 29.24 -13.39 -5.26
CA GLY A 203 28.88 -14.71 -4.77
C GLY A 203 28.93 -14.90 -3.25
N GLN A 204 29.23 -13.85 -2.49
CA GLN A 204 29.27 -13.89 -1.02
C GLN A 204 28.12 -13.07 -0.42
N VAL A 205 27.48 -13.60 0.63
CA VAL A 205 26.50 -12.86 1.41
C VAL A 205 27.24 -11.79 2.21
N VAL A 206 26.97 -10.53 1.92
CA VAL A 206 27.59 -9.38 2.59
C VAL A 206 26.69 -8.71 3.61
N ALA A 207 25.38 -8.94 3.51
CA ALA A 207 24.39 -8.51 4.50
C ALA A 207 23.20 -9.49 4.53
N GLU A 208 22.63 -9.69 5.71
CA GLU A 208 21.48 -10.56 5.93
C GLU A 208 20.58 -9.98 7.02
N GLU A 209 19.28 -10.00 6.78
CA GLU A 209 18.27 -9.60 7.77
C GLU A 209 17.10 -10.57 7.76
N GLN A 210 16.58 -10.86 8.95
CA GLN A 210 15.38 -11.65 9.14
C GLN A 210 14.28 -10.78 9.74
N HIS A 211 13.13 -10.77 9.08
CA HIS A 211 11.93 -10.07 9.51
C HIS A 211 10.86 -11.09 9.89
N GLN A 212 10.29 -10.94 11.07
CA GLN A 212 9.14 -11.73 11.52
C GLN A 212 7.96 -10.80 11.72
N ARG A 213 6.91 -11.01 10.94
CA ARG A 213 5.67 -10.25 10.99
C ARG A 213 4.54 -11.21 11.35
N SER A 214 4.02 -11.06 12.56
CA SER A 214 3.05 -12.03 13.07
C SER A 214 2.01 -11.35 13.97
N PRO A 215 0.88 -10.90 13.39
CA PRO A 215 0.47 -11.03 11.98
C PRO A 215 1.06 -9.92 11.07
N ALA A 216 1.09 -10.19 9.76
CA ALA A 216 1.59 -9.28 8.74
C ALA A 216 0.46 -8.57 7.98
N THR A 217 -0.56 -9.30 7.57
CA THR A 217 -1.59 -8.84 6.65
C THR A 217 -2.96 -9.38 7.06
N ARG A 218 -4.01 -8.57 6.90
CA ARG A 218 -5.40 -8.98 7.07
C ARG A 218 -6.10 -9.14 5.73
N ALA A 219 -6.79 -10.28 5.52
CA ALA A 219 -7.69 -10.47 4.39
C ALA A 219 -9.05 -9.82 4.65
N TYR A 220 -9.70 -9.37 3.58
CA TYR A 220 -11.06 -8.84 3.61
C TYR A 220 -11.88 -9.43 2.48
N THR A 221 -13.09 -9.88 2.78
CA THR A 221 -14.11 -10.12 1.76
C THR A 221 -14.67 -8.81 1.24
N GLN A 222 -15.33 -8.84 0.09
CA GLN A 222 -16.02 -7.69 -0.50
C GLN A 222 -17.06 -7.08 0.47
N ALA A 223 -17.79 -7.90 1.21
CA ALA A 223 -18.77 -7.45 2.20
C ALA A 223 -18.13 -6.75 3.40
N GLN A 224 -17.01 -7.30 3.90
CA GLN A 224 -16.29 -6.73 5.04
C GLN A 224 -15.69 -5.37 4.69
N ILE A 225 -15.03 -5.25 3.54
CA ILE A 225 -14.42 -3.97 3.15
C ILE A 225 -15.49 -2.89 2.93
N ARG A 226 -16.62 -3.25 2.34
CA ARG A 226 -17.77 -2.33 2.20
C ARG A 226 -18.26 -1.86 3.56
N ALA A 227 -18.38 -2.76 4.54
CA ALA A 227 -18.79 -2.42 5.91
C ALA A 227 -17.79 -1.50 6.61
N VAL A 228 -16.48 -1.75 6.46
CA VAL A 228 -15.40 -0.94 7.03
C VAL A 228 -15.43 0.49 6.46
N PHE A 229 -15.59 0.65 5.15
CA PHE A 229 -15.73 1.96 4.53
C PHE A 229 -17.01 2.70 4.98
N ALA A 230 -18.14 1.99 5.10
CA ALA A 230 -19.38 2.56 5.60
C ALA A 230 -19.26 3.05 7.06
N GLN A 231 -18.58 2.28 7.92
CA GLN A 231 -18.31 2.68 9.31
C GLN A 231 -17.41 3.93 9.39
N ALA A 232 -16.52 4.13 8.41
CA ALA A 232 -15.69 5.32 8.32
C ALA A 232 -16.43 6.55 7.75
N GLY A 233 -17.70 6.40 7.31
CA GLY A 233 -18.55 7.50 6.85
C GLY A 233 -18.64 7.65 5.34
N PHE A 234 -18.06 6.76 4.55
CA PHE A 234 -18.14 6.82 3.09
C PHE A 234 -19.49 6.36 2.56
N SER A 235 -20.04 7.11 1.59
CA SER A 235 -21.28 6.76 0.87
C SER A 235 -21.39 7.64 -0.41
N PRO A 236 -21.67 7.03 -1.60
CA PRO A 236 -21.73 5.60 -1.88
C PRO A 236 -20.38 4.90 -1.78
N ILE A 237 -20.40 3.55 -1.91
CA ILE A 237 -19.22 2.71 -1.93
C ILE A 237 -19.31 1.79 -3.15
N ASP A 238 -18.44 1.99 -4.12
CA ASP A 238 -18.36 1.18 -5.33
C ASP A 238 -17.24 0.17 -5.23
N LEU A 239 -17.44 -1.02 -5.81
CA LEU A 239 -16.42 -2.03 -5.93
C LEU A 239 -16.26 -2.41 -7.40
N TYR A 240 -15.01 -2.44 -7.86
CA TYR A 240 -14.64 -2.77 -9.23
C TYR A 240 -13.77 -4.02 -9.27
N SER A 241 -13.96 -4.81 -10.34
CA SER A 241 -13.18 -6.01 -10.62
C SER A 241 -11.74 -5.61 -10.99
N ARG A 242 -10.77 -6.01 -10.17
CA ARG A 242 -9.35 -5.73 -10.41
C ARG A 242 -9.10 -4.24 -10.72
N PHE A 243 -8.25 -3.94 -11.69
CA PHE A 243 -7.97 -2.59 -12.18
C PHE A 243 -8.79 -2.25 -13.43
N THR A 244 -10.11 -2.46 -13.35
CA THR A 244 -11.08 -2.13 -14.38
C THR A 244 -12.18 -1.25 -13.81
N LEU A 245 -13.08 -0.71 -14.66
CA LEU A 245 -14.30 -0.04 -14.22
C LEU A 245 -15.53 -0.96 -14.26
N GLU A 246 -15.30 -2.26 -14.46
CA GLU A 246 -16.36 -3.27 -14.43
C GLU A 246 -16.76 -3.54 -12.97
N PRO A 247 -18.05 -3.73 -12.68
CA PRO A 247 -18.49 -4.11 -11.34
C PRO A 247 -17.81 -5.38 -10.86
N VAL A 248 -17.47 -5.44 -9.57
CA VAL A 248 -16.85 -6.61 -8.95
C VAL A 248 -17.74 -7.84 -9.07
N LYS A 249 -17.14 -8.99 -9.35
CA LYS A 249 -17.81 -10.30 -9.39
C LYS A 249 -17.64 -11.04 -8.06
N PRO A 250 -18.55 -11.96 -7.70
CA PRO A 250 -18.48 -12.65 -6.41
C PRO A 250 -17.18 -13.44 -6.18
N ASP A 251 -16.55 -13.93 -7.25
CA ASP A 251 -15.32 -14.73 -7.26
C ASP A 251 -14.04 -13.92 -7.50
N ASP A 252 -14.15 -12.61 -7.62
CA ASP A 252 -12.96 -11.75 -7.74
C ASP A 252 -12.14 -11.78 -6.45
N THR A 253 -10.89 -12.20 -6.57
CA THR A 253 -9.91 -12.24 -5.46
C THR A 253 -9.07 -11.00 -5.34
N MET A 254 -9.18 -10.10 -6.31
CA MET A 254 -8.60 -8.77 -6.31
C MET A 254 -9.66 -7.79 -6.78
N PHE A 255 -9.88 -6.75 -6.02
CA PHE A 255 -10.86 -5.72 -6.34
C PHE A 255 -10.42 -4.35 -5.83
N VAL A 256 -11.01 -3.32 -6.42
CA VAL A 256 -10.80 -1.94 -5.99
C VAL A 256 -12.08 -1.41 -5.37
N VAL A 257 -11.96 -0.81 -4.19
CA VAL A 257 -13.04 -0.11 -3.50
C VAL A 257 -12.88 1.39 -3.68
N VAL A 258 -13.98 2.08 -4.01
CA VAL A 258 -14.07 3.53 -4.09
C VAL A 258 -15.10 4.01 -3.09
N GLY A 259 -14.64 4.70 -2.05
CA GLY A 259 -15.50 5.31 -1.04
C GLY A 259 -15.63 6.81 -1.29
N HIS A 260 -16.86 7.31 -1.33
CA HIS A 260 -17.15 8.70 -1.65
C HIS A 260 -17.45 9.52 -0.38
N LYS A 261 -16.90 10.73 -0.33
CA LYS A 261 -17.29 11.76 0.63
C LYS A 261 -18.42 12.58 0.04
N ALA A 262 -19.47 12.82 0.81
CA ALA A 262 -20.58 13.66 0.37
C ALA A 262 -20.08 15.02 -0.16
N ALA A 263 -20.65 15.47 -1.27
CA ALA A 263 -20.51 16.85 -1.70
C ALA A 263 -21.18 17.77 -0.66
N ARG A 264 -20.68 18.99 -0.50
CA ARG A 264 -21.44 19.98 0.29
C ARG A 264 -22.74 20.29 -0.45
N PRO A 265 -23.87 20.43 0.29
CA PRO A 265 -25.12 20.88 -0.29
C PRO A 265 -25.02 22.29 -0.87
#